data_1d1d06cd156dc955bbd6ef4701a5184c
#
_entry.id   1d1d06cd156dc955bbd6ef4701a5184c
#
_cell.length_a   1.000
_cell.length_b   1.000
_cell.length_c   1.000
_cell.angle_alpha   90.00
_cell.angle_beta   90.00
_cell.angle_gamma   90.00
#
_symmetry.space_group_name_H-M   'P 1'
#
loop_
_entity.id
_entity.type
_entity.pdbx_description
1 polymer ?
#
loop_
_entity_poly.entity_id
_entity_poly.type
_entity_poly.pdbx_seq_one_letter_code
_entity_poly.pdbx_strand_id
1 'polypeptide(L)'
;MKKILILITTLLFLQGCSSNKSYTNDQLQNLTNSVQINQLEKTEFDTKNNKLIITIKDEVINEEDFKSILKSLKINSFKGEQLSYNNLTSEKFDNKNLTIEILTKNNNTLTFKTNNIDELSYNITDKKYSNDFIKSKIKDFSKDVITMDELVGSIETDLNKGRDLGEKANKFSELKQRVLNEINFLKSLSNNNTDYDKLKDLNNRLTSIEKLIPEVITVVDKSLSTKNGSSINSIFLHINDMDRLARELSNI
;
A
#
# COMPACT_ATOMS: atom_id res chain seq x y z
N MET A 1 -6.56 57.75 38.40
CA MET A 1 -5.42 56.79 38.33
C MET A 1 -5.72 55.33 38.81
N LYS A 2 -6.84 55.07 39.53
CA LYS A 2 -7.16 53.72 40.01
C LYS A 2 -7.81 52.77 38.95
N LYS A 3 -8.36 53.31 37.84
CA LYS A 3 -9.04 52.50 36.82
C LYS A 3 -8.11 51.89 35.75
N ILE A 4 -6.87 52.40 35.61
CA ILE A 4 -5.89 51.89 34.65
C ILE A 4 -5.13 50.70 35.20
N LEU A 5 -5.01 50.56 36.54
CA LEU A 5 -4.30 49.47 37.16
C LEU A 5 -5.05 48.13 37.09
N ILE A 6 -6.40 48.18 37.04
CA ILE A 6 -7.23 46.96 36.93
C ILE A 6 -7.22 46.38 35.54
N LEU A 7 -7.00 47.22 34.51
CA LEU A 7 -6.96 46.72 33.10
C LEU A 7 -5.65 46.02 32.77
N ILE A 8 -4.55 46.39 33.45
CA ILE A 8 -3.23 45.74 33.23
C ILE A 8 -3.16 44.38 33.93
N THR A 9 -3.82 44.22 35.06
CA THR A 9 -3.86 42.94 35.80
C THR A 9 -4.76 41.91 35.11
N THR A 10 -5.80 42.31 34.39
CA THR A 10 -6.65 41.38 33.63
C THR A 10 -6.02 40.93 32.30
N LEU A 11 -5.12 41.71 31.71
CA LEU A 11 -4.39 41.29 30.51
C LEU A 11 -3.27 40.26 30.82
N LEU A 12 -2.77 40.22 32.05
CA LEU A 12 -1.74 39.27 32.47
C LEU A 12 -2.29 37.87 32.81
N PHE A 13 -3.62 37.73 33.00
CA PHE A 13 -4.26 36.43 33.24
C PHE A 13 -4.80 35.77 31.97
N LEU A 14 -4.73 36.43 30.80
CA LEU A 14 -5.12 35.84 29.50
C LEU A 14 -3.93 35.25 28.74
N GLN A 15 -2.72 35.31 29.29
CA GLN A 15 -1.66 34.39 28.87
C GLN A 15 -1.91 33.03 29.56
N GLY A 16 -3.08 32.47 29.24
CA GLY A 16 -3.44 31.13 29.62
C GLY A 16 -2.36 30.19 29.10
N CYS A 17 -1.82 29.45 30.01
CA CYS A 17 -0.96 28.31 29.82
C CYS A 17 -1.38 27.45 28.65
N SER A 18 -0.98 27.74 27.44
CA SER A 18 -0.66 26.68 26.49
C SER A 18 0.63 26.06 27.04
N SER A 19 0.51 25.12 27.97
CA SER A 19 1.60 24.24 28.32
C SER A 19 1.96 23.45 27.06
N ASN A 20 2.71 24.06 26.17
CA ASN A 20 3.52 23.36 25.22
C ASN A 20 4.51 22.56 26.05
N LYS A 21 4.08 21.37 26.53
CA LYS A 21 4.97 20.42 27.16
C LYS A 21 6.00 20.06 26.10
N SER A 22 7.16 20.72 26.17
CA SER A 22 8.28 20.44 25.29
C SER A 22 8.66 18.96 25.43
N TYR A 23 9.08 18.34 24.34
CA TYR A 23 9.64 17.00 24.38
C TYR A 23 11.02 17.06 25.03
N THR A 24 11.37 16.03 25.81
CA THR A 24 12.76 15.84 26.20
C THR A 24 13.55 15.28 25.01
N ASN A 25 14.86 15.53 24.99
CA ASN A 25 15.73 14.95 23.96
C ASN A 25 15.66 13.42 23.94
N ASP A 26 15.55 12.79 25.12
CA ASP A 26 15.43 11.33 25.24
C ASP A 26 14.12 10.82 24.62
N GLN A 27 13.00 11.53 24.81
CA GLN A 27 11.72 11.18 24.18
C GLN A 27 11.81 11.26 22.65
N LEU A 28 12.41 12.33 22.12
CA LEU A 28 12.57 12.50 20.67
C LEU A 28 13.51 11.45 20.07
N GLN A 29 14.64 11.20 20.73
CA GLN A 29 15.61 10.21 20.29
C GLN A 29 15.02 8.79 20.35
N ASN A 30 14.32 8.44 21.43
CA ASN A 30 13.65 7.15 21.53
C ASN A 30 12.60 6.99 20.43
N LEU A 31 11.78 8.01 20.19
CA LEU A 31 10.75 8.00 19.18
C LEU A 31 11.33 7.77 17.76
N THR A 32 12.34 8.57 17.37
CA THR A 32 12.94 8.49 16.04
C THR A 32 13.72 7.21 15.81
N ASN A 33 14.49 6.75 16.83
CA ASN A 33 15.32 5.54 16.70
C ASN A 33 14.53 4.25 16.81
N SER A 34 13.30 4.29 17.31
CA SER A 34 12.47 3.09 17.51
C SER A 34 11.63 2.70 16.33
N VAL A 35 11.52 3.58 15.32
CA VAL A 35 10.68 3.32 14.15
C VAL A 35 11.17 2.09 13.40
N GLN A 36 10.28 1.13 13.23
CA GLN A 36 10.47 -0.04 12.38
C GLN A 36 9.34 -0.05 11.34
N ILE A 37 9.70 -0.09 10.10
CA ILE A 37 8.80 -0.15 8.95
C ILE A 37 9.57 -0.77 7.79
N ASN A 38 8.88 -1.46 6.89
CA ASN A 38 9.50 -2.02 5.70
C ASN A 38 10.13 -0.89 4.87
N GLN A 39 11.34 -1.14 4.35
CA GLN A 39 12.06 -0.20 3.49
C GLN A 39 12.33 1.17 4.12
N LEU A 40 12.48 1.24 5.45
CA LEU A 40 12.86 2.48 6.14
C LEU A 40 14.11 3.09 5.52
N GLU A 41 14.07 4.37 5.22
CA GLU A 41 15.23 5.18 4.80
C GLU A 41 15.73 6.07 5.92
N LYS A 42 14.83 6.90 6.47
CA LYS A 42 15.15 7.80 7.59
C LYS A 42 13.93 8.15 8.42
N THR A 43 14.17 8.67 9.61
CA THR A 43 13.17 9.24 10.51
C THR A 43 13.62 10.61 10.98
N GLU A 44 12.71 11.56 11.05
CA GLU A 44 12.94 12.93 11.52
C GLU A 44 11.77 13.38 12.40
N PHE A 45 12.02 14.25 13.36
CA PHE A 45 10.96 14.83 14.18
C PHE A 45 10.94 16.35 14.04
N ASP A 46 9.85 16.87 13.52
CA ASP A 46 9.57 18.30 13.48
C ASP A 46 8.89 18.73 14.79
N THR A 47 9.68 19.31 15.69
CA THR A 47 9.22 19.77 17.01
C THR A 47 8.23 20.93 16.91
N LYS A 48 8.33 21.74 15.86
CA LYS A 48 7.47 22.91 15.64
C LYS A 48 6.03 22.49 15.33
N ASN A 49 5.87 21.44 14.50
CA ASN A 49 4.59 20.95 14.05
C ASN A 49 4.14 19.68 14.78
N ASN A 50 4.91 19.21 15.75
CA ASN A 50 4.64 17.98 16.49
C ASN A 50 4.48 16.77 15.57
N LYS A 51 5.38 16.62 14.59
CA LYS A 51 5.27 15.66 13.52
C LYS A 51 6.48 14.72 13.46
N LEU A 52 6.21 13.41 13.47
CA LEU A 52 7.19 12.38 13.14
C LEU A 52 7.10 12.11 11.64
N ILE A 53 8.20 12.33 10.93
CA ILE A 53 8.33 12.10 9.49
C ILE A 53 9.13 10.81 9.29
N ILE A 54 8.55 9.85 8.59
CA ILE A 54 9.12 8.54 8.29
C ILE A 54 9.29 8.47 6.78
N THR A 55 10.51 8.47 6.28
CA THR A 55 10.80 8.31 4.85
C THR A 55 11.09 6.85 4.55
N ILE A 56 10.45 6.32 3.51
CA ILE A 56 10.64 4.95 3.03
C ILE A 56 11.13 4.94 1.58
N LYS A 57 11.84 3.88 1.19
CA LYS A 57 12.39 3.70 -0.17
C LYS A 57 11.33 3.22 -1.17
N ASP A 58 10.18 2.78 -0.70
CA ASP A 58 9.10 2.32 -1.56
C ASP A 58 8.46 3.48 -2.34
N GLU A 59 8.05 3.18 -3.55
CA GLU A 59 7.14 4.03 -4.34
C GLU A 59 5.72 3.50 -4.13
N VAL A 60 4.81 4.37 -3.75
CA VAL A 60 3.40 4.05 -3.48
C VAL A 60 2.52 4.67 -4.55
N ILE A 61 1.52 3.93 -5.00
CA ILE A 61 0.67 4.32 -6.13
C ILE A 61 -0.80 4.48 -5.75
N ASN A 62 -1.21 3.91 -4.62
CA ASN A 62 -2.60 3.95 -4.15
C ASN A 62 -2.66 3.82 -2.62
N GLU A 63 -3.87 3.96 -2.08
CA GLU A 63 -4.11 3.87 -0.64
C GLU A 63 -3.87 2.46 -0.07
N GLU A 64 -4.09 1.40 -0.84
CA GLU A 64 -3.90 0.02 -0.38
C GLU A 64 -2.42 -0.30 -0.16
N ASP A 65 -1.53 0.29 -0.98
CA ASP A 65 -0.09 0.18 -0.75
C ASP A 65 0.29 0.79 0.61
N PHE A 66 -0.25 1.98 0.94
CA PHE A 66 -0.04 2.59 2.25
C PHE A 66 -0.61 1.75 3.39
N LYS A 67 -1.79 1.17 3.24
CA LYS A 67 -2.37 0.27 4.25
C LYS A 67 -1.50 -0.98 4.47
N SER A 68 -0.90 -1.50 3.40
CA SER A 68 0.05 -2.61 3.50
C SER A 68 1.31 -2.21 4.28
N ILE A 69 1.85 -1.02 4.02
CA ILE A 69 3.00 -0.46 4.72
C ILE A 69 2.70 -0.26 6.21
N LEU A 70 1.51 0.26 6.56
CA LEU A 70 1.09 0.46 7.95
C LEU A 70 1.09 -0.83 8.79
N LYS A 71 0.83 -1.99 8.19
CA LYS A 71 0.88 -3.29 8.90
C LYS A 71 2.26 -3.61 9.44
N SER A 72 3.32 -3.10 8.82
CA SER A 72 4.70 -3.29 9.26
C SER A 72 5.18 -2.22 10.25
N LEU A 73 4.42 -1.12 10.42
CA LEU A 73 4.82 0.00 11.27
C LEU A 73 4.82 -0.38 12.74
N LYS A 74 5.97 -0.16 13.39
CA LYS A 74 6.14 -0.23 14.84
C LYS A 74 6.90 0.99 15.31
N ILE A 75 6.49 1.53 16.46
CA ILE A 75 7.09 2.71 17.09
C ILE A 75 7.09 2.49 18.61
N ASN A 76 8.11 2.91 19.32
CA ASN A 76 8.07 2.87 20.79
C ASN A 76 7.26 4.03 21.37
N SER A 77 6.48 3.74 22.41
CA SER A 77 5.90 4.76 23.29
C SER A 77 6.99 5.56 23.99
N PHE A 78 6.63 6.68 24.62
CA PHE A 78 7.60 7.43 25.45
C PHE A 78 8.10 6.64 26.67
N LYS A 79 7.43 5.55 27.03
CA LYS A 79 7.84 4.64 28.11
C LYS A 79 8.63 3.43 27.59
N GLY A 80 8.96 3.38 26.30
CA GLY A 80 9.75 2.32 25.69
C GLY A 80 8.95 1.07 25.27
N GLU A 81 7.62 1.08 25.37
CA GLU A 81 6.77 -0.02 24.89
C GLU A 81 6.70 0.02 23.36
N GLN A 82 6.98 -1.11 22.68
CA GLN A 82 6.83 -1.20 21.23
C GLN A 82 5.35 -1.35 20.84
N LEU A 83 4.85 -0.43 20.01
CA LEU A 83 3.48 -0.34 19.57
C LEU A 83 3.40 -0.66 18.07
N SER A 84 2.41 -1.45 17.67
CA SER A 84 1.98 -1.55 16.28
C SER A 84 1.06 -0.37 15.91
N TYR A 85 0.82 -0.17 14.61
CA TYR A 85 -0.07 0.89 14.12
C TYR A 85 -1.40 0.98 14.89
N ASN A 86 -2.10 -0.13 15.09
CA ASN A 86 -3.42 -0.15 15.75
C ASN A 86 -3.40 0.26 17.23
N ASN A 87 -2.22 0.33 17.84
CA ASN A 87 -2.04 0.67 19.26
C ASN A 87 -1.40 2.05 19.47
N LEU A 88 -1.24 2.84 18.39
CA LEU A 88 -0.67 4.18 18.44
C LEU A 88 -1.72 5.19 18.95
N THR A 89 -1.91 5.27 20.26
CA THR A 89 -2.82 6.23 20.88
C THR A 89 -2.07 7.37 21.57
N SER A 90 -2.69 8.54 21.72
CA SER A 90 -2.07 9.71 22.36
C SER A 90 -1.64 9.44 23.81
N GLU A 91 -2.33 8.55 24.54
CA GLU A 91 -2.00 8.13 25.90
C GLU A 91 -0.58 7.53 26.00
N LYS A 92 -0.15 6.80 24.95
CA LYS A 92 1.18 6.20 24.86
C LYS A 92 2.29 7.24 24.66
N PHE A 93 1.90 8.48 24.38
CA PHE A 93 2.78 9.63 24.14
C PHE A 93 2.47 10.79 25.10
N ASP A 94 2.19 10.49 26.37
CA ASP A 94 1.88 11.47 27.43
C ASP A 94 0.72 12.40 27.05
N ASN A 95 -0.31 11.87 26.41
CA ASN A 95 -1.48 12.59 25.87
C ASN A 95 -1.12 13.69 24.84
N LYS A 96 0.06 13.60 24.23
CA LYS A 96 0.44 14.46 23.11
C LYS A 96 -0.10 13.88 21.80
N ASN A 97 -0.78 14.72 21.03
CA ASN A 97 -1.27 14.35 19.71
C ASN A 97 -0.14 14.46 18.71
N LEU A 98 0.55 13.35 18.46
CA LEU A 98 1.56 13.29 17.42
C LEU A 98 0.90 13.19 16.05
N THR A 99 1.40 13.96 15.10
CA THR A 99 1.15 13.72 13.68
C THR A 99 2.24 12.79 13.15
N ILE A 100 1.85 11.69 12.51
CA ILE A 100 2.78 10.78 11.86
C ILE A 100 2.59 10.92 10.37
N GLU A 101 3.67 11.19 9.65
CA GLU A 101 3.70 11.32 8.20
C GLU A 101 4.65 10.27 7.62
N ILE A 102 4.15 9.45 6.72
CA ILE A 102 4.96 8.51 5.93
C ILE A 102 5.15 9.14 4.55
N LEU A 103 6.41 9.39 4.20
CA LEU A 103 6.83 9.95 2.92
C LEU A 103 7.51 8.86 2.08
N THR A 104 7.04 8.68 0.86
CA THR A 104 7.56 7.67 -0.07
C THR A 104 8.60 8.26 -1.01
N LYS A 105 9.37 7.39 -1.68
CA LYS A 105 10.37 7.78 -2.67
C LYS A 105 9.79 8.64 -3.80
N ASN A 106 8.57 8.37 -4.22
CA ASN A 106 7.86 9.17 -5.23
C ASN A 106 7.10 10.37 -4.65
N ASN A 107 7.42 10.78 -3.41
CA ASN A 107 6.84 11.90 -2.66
C ASN A 107 5.31 11.82 -2.45
N ASN A 108 4.72 10.66 -2.51
CA ASN A 108 3.38 10.44 -2.01
C ASN A 108 3.43 10.37 -0.48
N THR A 109 2.39 10.86 0.17
CA THR A 109 2.36 10.91 1.65
C THR A 109 1.09 10.31 2.20
N LEU A 110 1.24 9.67 3.37
CA LEU A 110 0.16 9.32 4.27
C LEU A 110 0.37 10.04 5.59
N THR A 111 -0.67 10.69 6.09
CA THR A 111 -0.64 11.39 7.38
C THR A 111 -1.79 10.92 8.25
N PHE A 112 -1.52 10.71 9.55
CA PHE A 112 -2.52 10.42 10.58
C PHE A 112 -2.08 10.95 11.94
N LYS A 113 -3.00 10.98 12.91
CA LYS A 113 -2.74 11.48 14.26
C LYS A 113 -2.97 10.41 15.32
N THR A 114 -2.18 10.41 16.38
CA THR A 114 -2.31 9.43 17.47
C THR A 114 -3.60 9.55 18.30
N ASN A 115 -4.33 10.66 18.21
CA ASN A 115 -5.65 10.80 18.83
C ASN A 115 -6.80 10.33 17.93
N ASN A 116 -6.54 10.08 16.64
CA ASN A 116 -7.50 9.52 15.69
C ASN A 116 -6.76 8.79 14.57
N ILE A 117 -6.32 7.56 14.86
CA ILE A 117 -5.52 6.75 13.92
C ILE A 117 -6.31 6.28 12.70
N ASP A 118 -7.64 6.21 12.79
CA ASP A 118 -8.49 5.75 11.69
C ASP A 118 -8.72 6.85 10.64
N GLU A 119 -8.43 8.11 10.98
CA GLU A 119 -8.51 9.23 10.04
C GLU A 119 -7.21 9.35 9.25
N LEU A 120 -7.14 8.61 8.14
CA LEU A 120 -6.01 8.60 7.23
C LEU A 120 -6.17 9.68 6.15
N SER A 121 -5.17 10.54 6.01
CA SER A 121 -5.10 11.54 4.95
C SER A 121 -4.01 11.16 3.95
N TYR A 122 -4.39 10.93 2.71
CA TYR A 122 -3.51 10.55 1.62
C TYR A 122 -3.27 11.74 0.69
N ASN A 123 -2.02 11.95 0.30
CA ASN A 123 -1.65 12.83 -0.81
C ASN A 123 -0.89 11.99 -1.83
N ILE A 124 -1.63 11.45 -2.78
CA ILE A 124 -1.11 10.63 -3.87
C ILE A 124 -1.18 11.49 -5.14
N THR A 125 -0.02 11.79 -5.70
CA THR A 125 0.09 12.63 -6.89
C THR A 125 0.46 11.77 -8.09
N ASP A 126 -0.11 12.08 -9.25
CA ASP A 126 0.26 11.48 -10.53
C ASP A 126 1.68 11.91 -10.90
N LYS A 127 2.68 11.22 -10.35
CA LYS A 127 4.08 11.47 -10.66
C LYS A 127 4.64 10.43 -11.60
N LYS A 128 5.66 10.84 -12.35
CA LYS A 128 6.48 9.93 -13.13
C LYS A 128 7.14 8.91 -12.21
N TYR A 129 6.87 7.65 -12.44
CA TYR A 129 7.52 6.55 -11.76
C TYR A 129 8.91 6.28 -12.36
N SER A 130 9.84 5.80 -11.55
CA SER A 130 11.15 5.38 -12.06
C SER A 130 11.00 4.16 -12.99
N ASN A 131 11.90 4.04 -13.98
CA ASN A 131 11.91 2.88 -14.86
C ASN A 131 12.09 1.56 -14.09
N ASP A 132 12.88 1.58 -13.01
CA ASP A 132 13.09 0.39 -12.17
C ASP A 132 11.81 -0.01 -11.41
N PHE A 133 11.05 0.97 -10.92
CA PHE A 133 9.76 0.71 -10.31
C PHE A 133 8.77 0.10 -11.30
N ILE A 134 8.67 0.67 -12.51
CA ILE A 134 7.79 0.15 -13.58
C ILE A 134 8.19 -1.28 -13.92
N LYS A 135 9.48 -1.57 -14.10
CA LYS A 135 9.99 -2.92 -14.38
C LYS A 135 9.66 -3.90 -13.26
N SER A 136 9.80 -3.47 -12.00
CA SER A 136 9.41 -4.31 -10.86
C SER A 136 7.92 -4.67 -10.91
N LYS A 137 7.05 -3.69 -11.16
CA LYS A 137 5.60 -3.91 -11.25
C LYS A 137 5.20 -4.80 -12.43
N ILE A 138 5.86 -4.66 -13.58
CA ILE A 138 5.69 -5.56 -14.72
C ILE A 138 6.06 -7.00 -14.34
N LYS A 139 7.17 -7.17 -13.62
CA LYS A 139 7.63 -8.49 -13.18
C LYS A 139 6.67 -9.12 -12.17
N ASP A 140 6.16 -8.35 -11.22
CA ASP A 140 5.19 -8.82 -10.23
C ASP A 140 3.88 -9.27 -10.93
N PHE A 141 3.33 -8.43 -11.80
CA PHE A 141 2.18 -8.77 -12.64
C PHE A 141 2.39 -10.03 -13.48
N SER A 142 3.53 -10.13 -14.16
CA SER A 142 3.86 -11.30 -14.96
C SER A 142 3.90 -12.57 -14.12
N LYS A 143 4.48 -12.51 -12.93
CA LYS A 143 4.52 -13.64 -11.99
C LYS A 143 3.12 -14.04 -11.52
N ASP A 144 2.26 -13.07 -11.22
CA ASP A 144 0.90 -13.34 -10.77
C ASP A 144 0.05 -13.96 -11.89
N VAL A 145 0.19 -13.54 -13.15
CA VAL A 145 -0.47 -14.17 -14.30
C VAL A 145 0.00 -15.61 -14.51
N ILE A 146 1.31 -15.88 -14.43
CA ILE A 146 1.87 -17.24 -14.54
C ILE A 146 1.36 -18.12 -13.39
N THR A 147 1.33 -17.59 -12.18
CA THR A 147 0.79 -18.32 -11.01
C THR A 147 -0.70 -18.62 -11.17
N MET A 148 -1.46 -17.71 -11.82
CA MET A 148 -2.88 -17.94 -12.12
C MET A 148 -3.05 -19.11 -13.11
N ASP A 149 -2.24 -19.21 -14.14
CA ASP A 149 -2.24 -20.34 -15.09
C ASP A 149 -2.01 -21.67 -14.36
N GLU A 150 -0.93 -21.77 -13.57
CA GLU A 150 -0.59 -22.98 -12.81
C GLU A 150 -1.73 -23.37 -11.82
N LEU A 151 -2.33 -22.37 -11.17
CA LEU A 151 -3.42 -22.61 -10.23
C LEU A 151 -4.68 -23.10 -10.92
N VAL A 152 -5.03 -22.55 -12.08
CA VAL A 152 -6.20 -22.96 -12.89
C VAL A 152 -6.03 -24.41 -13.36
N GLY A 153 -4.87 -24.80 -13.86
CA GLY A 153 -4.58 -26.19 -14.23
C GLY A 153 -4.67 -27.17 -13.04
N SER A 154 -4.23 -26.71 -11.85
CA SER A 154 -4.37 -27.50 -10.63
C SER A 154 -5.81 -27.64 -10.14
N ILE A 155 -6.63 -26.58 -10.23
CA ILE A 155 -8.07 -26.59 -9.94
C ILE A 155 -8.80 -27.53 -10.87
N GLU A 156 -8.56 -27.42 -12.18
CA GLU A 156 -9.15 -28.29 -13.20
C GLU A 156 -8.89 -29.78 -12.91
N THR A 157 -7.63 -30.09 -12.64
CA THR A 157 -7.21 -31.46 -12.31
C THR A 157 -7.93 -32.04 -11.08
N ASP A 158 -8.08 -31.24 -10.02
CA ASP A 158 -8.75 -31.69 -8.80
C ASP A 158 -10.27 -31.83 -8.98
N LEU A 159 -10.89 -30.88 -9.68
CA LEU A 159 -12.33 -30.95 -9.99
C LEU A 159 -12.67 -32.16 -10.84
N ASN A 160 -11.86 -32.47 -11.87
CA ASN A 160 -12.08 -33.62 -12.75
C ASN A 160 -11.84 -34.97 -12.03
N LYS A 161 -11.04 -34.98 -10.96
CA LYS A 161 -10.80 -36.16 -10.12
C LYS A 161 -11.70 -36.23 -8.88
N GLY A 162 -12.64 -35.28 -8.73
CA GLY A 162 -13.52 -35.19 -7.55
C GLY A 162 -12.77 -34.97 -6.24
N ARG A 163 -11.60 -34.33 -6.28
CA ARG A 163 -10.78 -34.04 -5.10
C ARG A 163 -11.21 -32.74 -4.43
N ASP A 164 -10.93 -32.65 -3.13
CA ASP A 164 -11.11 -31.38 -2.43
C ASP A 164 -10.10 -30.34 -2.94
N LEU A 165 -10.59 -29.14 -3.19
CA LEU A 165 -9.77 -28.01 -3.65
C LEU A 165 -8.91 -27.39 -2.52
N GLY A 166 -9.23 -27.65 -1.25
CA GLY A 166 -8.57 -27.05 -0.11
C GLY A 166 -8.58 -25.51 -0.21
N GLU A 167 -7.40 -24.89 -0.13
CA GLU A 167 -7.25 -23.42 -0.23
C GLU A 167 -7.22 -22.87 -1.65
N LYS A 168 -7.26 -23.72 -2.71
CA LYS A 168 -7.04 -23.27 -4.10
C LYS A 168 -8.08 -22.28 -4.58
N ALA A 169 -9.35 -22.46 -4.20
CA ALA A 169 -10.42 -21.55 -4.57
C ALA A 169 -10.20 -20.14 -3.96
N ASN A 170 -9.78 -20.08 -2.69
CA ASN A 170 -9.46 -18.81 -2.03
C ASN A 170 -8.24 -18.15 -2.68
N LYS A 171 -7.17 -18.90 -2.92
CA LYS A 171 -5.97 -18.42 -3.61
C LYS A 171 -6.28 -17.87 -5.00
N PHE A 172 -7.17 -18.53 -5.76
CA PHE A 172 -7.62 -18.03 -7.05
C PHE A 172 -8.39 -16.71 -6.92
N SER A 173 -9.28 -16.59 -5.91
CA SER A 173 -10.04 -15.37 -5.65
C SER A 173 -9.15 -14.17 -5.30
N GLU A 174 -8.12 -14.39 -4.47
CA GLU A 174 -7.15 -13.36 -4.12
C GLU A 174 -6.28 -12.96 -5.33
N LEU A 175 -5.82 -13.96 -6.09
CA LEU A 175 -4.93 -13.75 -7.22
C LEU A 175 -5.63 -13.00 -8.37
N LYS A 176 -6.88 -13.36 -8.69
CA LYS A 176 -7.65 -12.64 -9.71
C LYS A 176 -7.83 -11.15 -9.36
N GLN A 177 -8.04 -10.84 -8.07
CA GLN A 177 -8.17 -9.44 -7.64
C GLN A 177 -6.85 -8.68 -7.80
N ARG A 178 -5.71 -9.31 -7.45
CA ARG A 178 -4.39 -8.69 -7.65
C ARG A 178 -4.11 -8.45 -9.12
N VAL A 179 -4.29 -9.46 -9.97
CA VAL A 179 -4.07 -9.34 -11.43
C VAL A 179 -4.92 -8.21 -12.04
N LEU A 180 -6.20 -8.09 -11.65
CA LEU A 180 -7.07 -7.01 -12.11
C LEU A 180 -6.61 -5.63 -11.64
N ASN A 181 -6.15 -5.50 -10.40
CA ASN A 181 -5.63 -4.24 -9.88
C ASN A 181 -4.32 -3.85 -10.57
N GLU A 182 -3.41 -4.81 -10.75
CA GLU A 182 -2.11 -4.57 -11.37
C GLU A 182 -2.22 -4.18 -12.85
N ILE A 183 -3.11 -4.85 -13.62
CA ILE A 183 -3.29 -4.48 -15.03
C ILE A 183 -3.88 -3.07 -15.17
N ASN A 184 -4.83 -2.68 -14.31
CA ASN A 184 -5.37 -1.33 -14.29
C ASN A 184 -4.29 -0.29 -13.98
N PHE A 185 -3.43 -0.60 -13.00
CA PHE A 185 -2.30 0.26 -12.68
C PHE A 185 -1.31 0.38 -13.86
N LEU A 186 -0.84 -0.72 -14.41
CA LEU A 186 0.13 -0.73 -15.52
C LEU A 186 -0.43 -0.01 -16.76
N LYS A 187 -1.73 -0.12 -17.03
CA LYS A 187 -2.40 0.63 -18.10
C LYS A 187 -2.48 2.13 -17.80
N SER A 188 -2.66 2.51 -16.54
CA SER A 188 -2.66 3.93 -16.16
C SER A 188 -1.30 4.60 -16.40
N LEU A 189 -0.21 3.85 -16.29
CA LEU A 189 1.14 4.34 -16.59
C LEU A 189 1.27 4.81 -18.03
N SER A 190 0.57 4.18 -18.96
CA SER A 190 0.63 4.49 -20.39
C SER A 190 0.18 5.91 -20.72
N ASN A 191 -0.69 6.46 -19.90
CA ASN A 191 -1.26 7.78 -20.13
C ASN A 191 -0.42 8.90 -19.45
N ASN A 192 0.36 8.56 -18.41
CA ASN A 192 0.98 9.54 -17.53
C ASN A 192 2.52 9.48 -17.50
N ASN A 193 3.15 8.47 -18.09
CA ASN A 193 4.60 8.30 -18.02
C ASN A 193 5.23 8.18 -19.41
N THR A 194 5.67 9.31 -19.95
CA THR A 194 6.20 9.41 -21.33
C THR A 194 7.67 9.00 -21.47
N ASP A 195 8.37 8.72 -20.37
CA ASP A 195 9.82 8.49 -20.38
C ASP A 195 10.21 7.00 -20.42
N TYR A 196 9.22 6.07 -20.37
CA TYR A 196 9.48 4.65 -20.50
C TYR A 196 9.45 4.25 -21.99
N ASP A 197 10.61 4.00 -22.56
CA ASP A 197 10.83 3.76 -23.99
C ASP A 197 10.07 2.52 -24.54
N LYS A 198 9.71 1.58 -23.66
CA LYS A 198 8.97 0.37 -24.03
C LYS A 198 7.48 0.44 -23.73
N LEU A 199 6.96 1.62 -23.40
CA LEU A 199 5.58 1.83 -22.97
C LEU A 199 4.55 1.35 -24.02
N LYS A 200 4.82 1.58 -25.31
CA LYS A 200 3.93 1.14 -26.40
C LYS A 200 3.81 -0.38 -26.47
N ASP A 201 4.93 -1.08 -26.29
CA ASP A 201 5.00 -2.54 -26.32
C ASP A 201 4.30 -3.12 -25.09
N LEU A 202 4.55 -2.54 -23.93
CA LEU A 202 3.84 -2.84 -22.68
C LEU A 202 2.33 -2.75 -22.88
N ASN A 203 1.83 -1.64 -23.42
CA ASN A 203 0.40 -1.41 -23.63
C ASN A 203 -0.24 -2.42 -24.57
N ASN A 204 0.43 -2.76 -25.66
CA ASN A 204 -0.09 -3.73 -26.61
C ASN A 204 -0.27 -5.10 -25.95
N ARG A 205 0.69 -5.53 -25.13
CA ARG A 205 0.65 -6.81 -24.42
C ARG A 205 -0.39 -6.81 -23.32
N LEU A 206 -0.44 -5.73 -22.50
CA LEU A 206 -1.45 -5.58 -21.46
C LEU A 206 -2.87 -5.59 -22.03
N THR A 207 -3.09 -4.92 -23.18
CA THR A 207 -4.39 -4.92 -23.85
C THR A 207 -4.78 -6.32 -24.33
N SER A 208 -3.82 -7.13 -24.78
CA SER A 208 -4.06 -8.50 -25.18
C SER A 208 -4.42 -9.40 -23.99
N ILE A 209 -3.68 -9.28 -22.87
CA ILE A 209 -3.98 -10.02 -21.62
C ILE A 209 -5.35 -9.61 -21.07
N GLU A 210 -5.63 -8.30 -21.00
CA GLU A 210 -6.90 -7.77 -20.50
C GLU A 210 -8.13 -8.34 -21.20
N LYS A 211 -8.04 -8.65 -22.48
CA LYS A 211 -9.14 -9.27 -23.23
C LYS A 211 -9.40 -10.73 -22.84
N LEU A 212 -8.38 -11.43 -22.38
CA LEU A 212 -8.46 -12.85 -22.02
C LEU A 212 -8.90 -13.07 -20.57
N ILE A 213 -8.50 -12.17 -19.66
CA ILE A 213 -8.75 -12.29 -18.21
C ILE A 213 -10.24 -12.51 -17.86
N PRO A 214 -11.22 -11.72 -18.36
CA PRO A 214 -12.63 -11.87 -17.99
C PRO A 214 -13.20 -13.24 -18.32
N GLU A 215 -12.80 -13.81 -19.47
CA GLU A 215 -13.25 -15.13 -19.89
C GLU A 215 -12.68 -16.22 -18.99
N VAL A 216 -11.37 -16.15 -18.70
CA VAL A 216 -10.70 -17.09 -17.77
C VAL A 216 -11.37 -17.05 -16.40
N ILE A 217 -11.56 -15.86 -15.84
CA ILE A 217 -12.22 -15.69 -14.54
C ILE A 217 -13.64 -16.28 -14.55
N THR A 218 -14.43 -15.95 -15.58
CA THR A 218 -15.83 -16.40 -15.67
C THR A 218 -15.93 -17.92 -15.72
N VAL A 219 -15.10 -18.57 -16.53
CA VAL A 219 -15.11 -20.02 -16.67
C VAL A 219 -14.63 -20.72 -15.41
N VAL A 220 -13.57 -20.22 -14.78
CA VAL A 220 -13.07 -20.80 -13.53
C VAL A 220 -14.06 -20.61 -12.39
N ASP A 221 -14.62 -19.42 -12.19
CA ASP A 221 -15.63 -19.16 -11.15
C ASP A 221 -16.87 -20.07 -11.33
N LYS A 222 -17.32 -20.28 -12.59
CA LYS A 222 -18.38 -21.23 -12.91
C LYS A 222 -18.00 -22.67 -12.58
N SER A 223 -16.78 -23.09 -12.93
CA SER A 223 -16.29 -24.44 -12.66
C SER A 223 -16.19 -24.71 -11.15
N LEU A 224 -15.75 -23.72 -10.37
CA LEU A 224 -15.70 -23.79 -8.93
C LEU A 224 -17.12 -23.93 -8.30
N SER A 225 -18.08 -23.13 -8.80
CA SER A 225 -19.45 -23.14 -8.28
C SER A 225 -20.20 -24.45 -8.61
N THR A 226 -19.94 -25.02 -9.78
CA THR A 226 -20.56 -26.28 -10.24
C THR A 226 -19.79 -27.53 -9.84
N LYS A 227 -18.61 -27.37 -9.24
CA LYS A 227 -17.67 -28.44 -8.92
C LYS A 227 -17.34 -29.33 -10.14
N ASN A 228 -17.23 -28.71 -11.32
CA ASN A 228 -16.96 -29.39 -12.60
C ASN A 228 -15.86 -28.67 -13.37
N GLY A 229 -14.73 -29.35 -13.58
CA GLY A 229 -13.56 -28.82 -14.28
C GLY A 229 -13.64 -28.86 -15.82
N SER A 230 -14.62 -29.57 -16.39
CA SER A 230 -14.65 -29.81 -17.85
C SER A 230 -14.70 -28.52 -18.70
N SER A 231 -15.30 -27.46 -18.17
CA SER A 231 -15.37 -26.15 -18.85
C SER A 231 -14.00 -25.45 -18.93
N ILE A 232 -13.08 -25.75 -18.05
CA ILE A 232 -11.74 -25.12 -18.03
C ILE A 232 -10.95 -25.54 -19.28
N ASN A 233 -11.16 -26.78 -19.77
CA ASN A 233 -10.51 -27.24 -21.00
C ASN A 233 -10.81 -26.35 -22.21
N SER A 234 -11.98 -25.70 -22.26
CA SER A 234 -12.36 -24.84 -23.39
C SER A 234 -11.54 -23.52 -23.44
N ILE A 235 -10.92 -23.13 -22.35
CA ILE A 235 -10.14 -21.87 -22.24
C ILE A 235 -8.63 -22.10 -22.15
N PHE A 236 -8.12 -23.32 -22.29
CA PHE A 236 -6.69 -23.60 -22.23
C PHE A 236 -5.85 -22.79 -23.21
N LEU A 237 -6.37 -22.53 -24.41
CA LEU A 237 -5.67 -21.68 -25.37
C LEU A 237 -5.54 -20.24 -24.87
N HIS A 238 -6.57 -19.69 -24.22
CA HIS A 238 -6.53 -18.35 -23.64
C HIS A 238 -5.56 -18.27 -22.46
N ILE A 239 -5.55 -19.29 -21.61
CA ILE A 239 -4.64 -19.40 -20.47
C ILE A 239 -3.19 -19.46 -20.96
N ASN A 240 -2.89 -20.31 -21.93
CA ASN A 240 -1.55 -20.42 -22.52
C ASN A 240 -1.12 -19.13 -23.22
N ASP A 241 -2.02 -18.41 -23.87
CA ASP A 241 -1.73 -17.10 -24.46
C ASP A 241 -1.45 -16.05 -23.41
N MET A 242 -2.18 -16.05 -22.29
CA MET A 242 -1.91 -15.17 -21.17
C MET A 242 -0.53 -15.45 -20.54
N ASP A 243 -0.19 -16.72 -20.29
CA ASP A 243 1.12 -17.12 -19.76
C ASP A 243 2.25 -16.70 -20.70
N ARG A 244 2.12 -16.97 -22.01
CA ARG A 244 3.10 -16.57 -23.00
C ARG A 244 3.31 -15.04 -23.01
N LEU A 245 2.23 -14.26 -23.04
CA LEU A 245 2.30 -12.80 -23.03
C LEU A 245 2.91 -12.25 -21.72
N ALA A 246 2.61 -12.88 -20.57
CA ALA A 246 3.19 -12.51 -19.31
C ALA A 246 4.71 -12.78 -19.27
N ARG A 247 5.16 -13.93 -19.77
CA ARG A 247 6.60 -14.23 -19.91
C ARG A 247 7.32 -13.26 -20.83
N GLU A 248 6.67 -12.87 -21.92
CA GLU A 248 7.21 -11.86 -22.83
C GLU A 248 7.28 -10.47 -22.16
N LEU A 249 6.30 -10.12 -21.30
CA LEU A 249 6.34 -8.88 -20.49
C LEU A 249 7.51 -8.86 -19.52
N SER A 250 7.83 -9.99 -18.88
CA SER A 250 8.93 -10.07 -17.93
C SER A 250 10.31 -9.76 -18.54
N ASN A 251 10.41 -9.78 -19.87
CA ASN A 251 11.63 -9.48 -20.64
C ASN A 251 11.69 -8.03 -21.16
N ILE A 252 10.68 -7.22 -20.87
CA ILE A 252 10.65 -5.79 -21.20
C ILE A 252 11.40 -4.99 -20.15
#